data_a86e9757008d3c3a5ea526c6c4f4b84b
#
_entry.id   a86e9757008d3c3a5ea526c6c4f4b84b
#
_cell.length_a   1.000
_cell.length_b   1.000
_cell.length_c   1.000
_cell.angle_alpha   90.00
_cell.angle_beta   90.00
_cell.angle_gamma   90.00
#
_symmetry.space_group_name_H-M   'P 1'
#
loop_
_entity.id
_entity.type
_entity.pdbx_description
1 polymer ?
#
loop_
_entity_poly.entity_id
_entity_poly.type
_entity_poly.pdbx_seq_one_letter_code
_entity_poly.pdbx_strand_id
1 'polypeptide(L)'
;FTGYMTDMTRVFSYGNISEEATRAHRCSIDICRELEKMGRPGTKASDMYEKAIETVKAAGLERHFMGYTQKAGFIGHGVGIEINELPVIAPRSRDILQENNVLALEPKFVVPGVGAVGIENTYIVTSGGLERITDSPEDIISLE
;
A
#
# COMPACT_ATOMS: atom_id res chain seq x y z
N PHE A 1 -6.30 12.72 17.95
CA PHE A 1 -7.27 13.73 18.39
C PHE A 1 -8.49 13.12 19.09
N THR A 2 -9.06 12.06 18.57
CA THR A 2 -10.21 11.32 19.14
C THR A 2 -9.84 9.92 19.61
N GLY A 3 -8.56 9.57 19.65
CA GLY A 3 -8.06 8.22 19.92
C GLY A 3 -7.97 7.31 18.70
N TYR A 4 -8.36 7.79 17.51
CA TYR A 4 -8.17 7.06 16.27
C TYR A 4 -6.78 7.29 15.70
N MET A 5 -6.21 6.22 15.12
CA MET A 5 -4.93 6.25 14.42
C MET A 5 -5.12 6.70 12.96
N THR A 6 -4.04 7.14 12.35
CA THR A 6 -3.89 7.36 10.91
C THR A 6 -2.54 6.81 10.49
N ASP A 7 -2.45 6.30 9.27
CA ASP A 7 -1.24 5.69 8.75
C ASP A 7 -0.90 6.24 7.37
N MET A 8 0.33 6.73 7.22
CA MET A 8 0.78 7.34 5.98
C MET A 8 2.31 7.28 5.86
N THR A 9 2.80 6.82 4.73
CA THR A 9 4.23 6.82 4.38
C THR A 9 4.49 7.64 3.12
N ARG A 10 5.57 8.44 3.15
CA ARG A 10 6.10 9.18 1.99
C ARG A 10 7.60 8.96 1.87
N VAL A 11 8.11 9.09 0.64
CA VAL A 11 9.54 8.91 0.33
C VAL A 11 10.16 10.26 0.03
N PHE A 12 11.28 10.51 0.71
CA PHE A 12 12.15 11.66 0.45
C PHE A 12 13.47 11.14 -0.08
N SER A 13 14.02 11.76 -1.12
CA SER A 13 15.37 11.48 -1.61
C SER A 13 16.30 12.66 -1.28
N TYR A 14 17.51 12.32 -0.86
CA TYR A 14 18.61 13.30 -0.76
C TYR A 14 19.66 12.93 -1.79
N GLY A 15 19.94 13.87 -2.72
CA GLY A 15 20.79 13.59 -3.86
C GLY A 15 20.13 12.65 -4.88
N ASN A 16 20.94 11.85 -5.57
CA ASN A 16 20.48 11.00 -6.68
C ASN A 16 19.79 9.72 -6.16
N ILE A 17 18.61 9.44 -6.66
CA ILE A 17 17.90 8.17 -6.45
C ILE A 17 18.14 7.23 -7.65
N SER A 18 18.28 5.93 -7.39
CA SER A 18 18.45 4.93 -8.46
C SER A 18 17.16 4.77 -9.29
N GLU A 19 17.35 4.43 -10.57
CA GLU A 19 16.23 4.15 -11.47
C GLU A 19 15.36 2.98 -10.95
N GLU A 20 16.00 1.95 -10.36
CA GLU A 20 15.29 0.82 -9.76
C GLU A 20 14.38 1.27 -8.61
N ALA A 21 14.87 2.12 -7.71
CA ALA A 21 14.07 2.66 -6.61
C ALA A 21 12.91 3.55 -7.12
N THR A 22 13.16 4.35 -8.16
CA THR A 22 12.12 5.17 -8.80
C THR A 22 11.03 4.30 -9.44
N ARG A 23 11.41 3.24 -10.15
CA ARG A 23 10.45 2.27 -10.72
C ARG A 23 9.67 1.54 -9.64
N ALA A 24 10.34 1.12 -8.57
CA ALA A 24 9.70 0.44 -7.43
C ALA A 24 8.67 1.36 -6.75
N HIS A 25 9.02 2.61 -6.52
CA HIS A 25 8.11 3.61 -5.97
C HIS A 25 6.88 3.83 -6.89
N ARG A 26 7.10 3.97 -8.19
CA ARG A 26 6.02 4.10 -9.17
C ARG A 26 5.09 2.88 -9.13
N CYS A 27 5.64 1.69 -9.05
CA CYS A 27 4.85 0.45 -8.95
C CYS A 27 3.98 0.45 -7.68
N SER A 28 4.47 0.97 -6.55
CA SER A 28 3.65 1.07 -5.33
C SER A 28 2.44 2.01 -5.51
N ILE A 29 2.62 3.12 -6.23
CA ILE A 29 1.52 4.03 -6.58
C ILE A 29 0.51 3.32 -7.50
N ASP A 30 1.00 2.61 -8.53
CA ASP A 30 0.13 1.89 -9.47
C ASP A 30 -0.67 0.80 -8.77
N ILE A 31 -0.08 0.08 -7.81
CA ILE A 31 -0.80 -0.88 -6.96
C ILE A 31 -1.94 -0.17 -6.22
N CYS A 32 -1.67 0.91 -5.50
CA CYS A 32 -2.71 1.64 -4.77
C CYS A 32 -3.85 2.07 -5.70
N ARG A 33 -3.56 2.60 -6.88
CA ARG A 33 -4.57 3.01 -7.88
C ARG A 33 -5.44 1.86 -8.38
N GLU A 34 -4.87 0.67 -8.58
CA GLU A 34 -5.64 -0.50 -8.95
C GLU A 34 -6.54 -0.97 -7.80
N LEU A 35 -6.03 -0.96 -6.58
CA LEU A 35 -6.78 -1.34 -5.39
C LEU A 35 -7.90 -0.34 -5.06
N GLU A 36 -7.69 0.96 -5.29
CA GLU A 36 -8.71 2.00 -5.17
C GLU A 36 -9.96 1.70 -6.00
N LYS A 37 -9.76 1.23 -7.24
CA LYS A 37 -10.86 0.93 -8.18
C LYS A 37 -11.67 -0.30 -7.78
N MET A 38 -11.04 -1.29 -7.15
CA MET A 38 -11.68 -2.57 -6.86
C MET A 38 -12.21 -2.70 -5.43
N GLY A 39 -11.63 -1.95 -4.49
CA GLY A 39 -11.95 -2.07 -3.07
C GLY A 39 -13.29 -1.44 -2.73
N ARG A 40 -14.35 -2.26 -2.67
CA ARG A 40 -15.72 -1.87 -2.34
C ARG A 40 -16.35 -2.89 -1.39
N PRO A 41 -17.49 -2.60 -0.75
CA PRO A 41 -18.17 -3.59 0.09
C PRO A 41 -18.39 -4.91 -0.66
N GLY A 42 -18.02 -6.03 -0.02
CA GLY A 42 -18.08 -7.37 -0.59
C GLY A 42 -16.78 -7.83 -1.28
N THR A 43 -15.80 -6.96 -1.50
CA THR A 43 -14.49 -7.35 -2.04
C THR A 43 -13.74 -8.19 -1.00
N LYS A 44 -13.17 -9.31 -1.41
CA LYS A 44 -12.30 -10.12 -0.55
C LYS A 44 -10.92 -9.49 -0.44
N ALA A 45 -10.38 -9.43 0.75
CA ALA A 45 -9.04 -8.91 1.00
C ALA A 45 -7.95 -9.72 0.28
N SER A 46 -8.13 -11.04 0.12
CA SER A 46 -7.23 -11.87 -0.69
C SER A 46 -7.21 -11.49 -2.17
N ASP A 47 -8.35 -11.11 -2.76
CA ASP A 47 -8.43 -10.74 -4.18
C ASP A 47 -7.66 -9.41 -4.43
N MET A 48 -7.70 -8.49 -3.46
CA MET A 48 -6.89 -7.27 -3.50
C MET A 48 -5.38 -7.59 -3.44
N TYR A 49 -4.98 -8.54 -2.58
CA TYR A 49 -3.60 -8.99 -2.52
C TYR A 49 -3.15 -9.61 -3.84
N GLU A 50 -3.97 -10.48 -4.44
CA GLU A 50 -3.69 -11.11 -5.74
C GLU A 50 -3.53 -10.06 -6.84
N LYS A 51 -4.39 -9.04 -6.88
CA LYS A 51 -4.27 -7.92 -7.81
C LYS A 51 -2.96 -7.15 -7.66
N ALA A 52 -2.53 -6.90 -6.43
CA ALA A 52 -1.23 -6.28 -6.20
C ALA A 52 -0.08 -7.14 -6.74
N ILE A 53 -0.12 -8.46 -6.53
CA ILE A 53 0.89 -9.39 -7.06
C ILE A 53 0.91 -9.39 -8.59
N GLU A 54 -0.24 -9.31 -9.27
CA GLU A 54 -0.31 -9.17 -10.73
C GLU A 54 0.42 -7.91 -11.21
N THR A 55 0.18 -6.77 -10.56
CA THR A 55 0.82 -5.49 -10.89
C THR A 55 2.34 -5.57 -10.68
N VAL A 56 2.79 -6.16 -9.58
CA VAL A 56 4.22 -6.37 -9.27
C VAL A 56 4.89 -7.25 -10.31
N LYS A 57 4.25 -8.35 -10.74
CA LYS A 57 4.75 -9.25 -11.78
C LYS A 57 4.88 -8.55 -13.13
N ALA A 58 3.88 -7.77 -13.50
CA ALA A 58 3.93 -6.98 -14.73
C ALA A 58 5.08 -5.98 -14.76
N ALA A 59 5.48 -5.46 -13.58
CA ALA A 59 6.63 -4.57 -13.44
C ALA A 59 7.98 -5.30 -13.32
N GLY A 60 8.00 -6.63 -13.13
CA GLY A 60 9.22 -7.43 -12.92
C GLY A 60 9.92 -7.14 -11.60
N LEU A 61 9.17 -6.84 -10.55
CA LEU A 61 9.70 -6.38 -9.25
C LEU A 61 9.41 -7.35 -8.08
N GLU A 62 9.03 -8.60 -8.36
CA GLU A 62 8.59 -9.57 -7.35
C GLU A 62 9.64 -9.83 -6.27
N ARG A 63 10.93 -9.75 -6.66
CA ARG A 63 12.04 -10.03 -5.76
C ARG A 63 12.08 -9.07 -4.57
N HIS A 64 11.73 -7.82 -4.79
CA HIS A 64 11.86 -6.73 -3.82
C HIS A 64 10.54 -6.39 -3.12
N PHE A 65 9.42 -6.97 -3.57
CA PHE A 65 8.10 -6.65 -3.05
C PHE A 65 7.91 -7.14 -1.62
N MET A 66 7.49 -6.23 -0.76
CA MET A 66 7.23 -6.42 0.68
C MET A 66 8.43 -6.95 1.48
N GLY A 67 9.64 -6.81 0.98
CA GLY A 67 10.88 -7.24 1.62
C GLY A 67 11.84 -7.93 0.66
N TYR A 68 13.09 -8.09 1.09
CA TYR A 68 14.14 -8.74 0.31
C TYR A 68 14.54 -10.11 0.89
N THR A 69 15.03 -10.14 2.13
CA THR A 69 15.39 -11.39 2.84
C THR A 69 14.24 -11.92 3.69
N GLN A 70 13.49 -11.02 4.32
CA GLN A 70 12.26 -11.33 5.03
C GLN A 70 11.15 -10.48 4.41
N LYS A 71 10.03 -11.13 4.08
CA LYS A 71 8.87 -10.47 3.46
C LYS A 71 7.76 -10.30 4.46
N ALA A 72 7.15 -9.11 4.47
CA ALA A 72 5.89 -8.90 5.18
C ALA A 72 4.79 -9.73 4.53
N GLY A 73 3.90 -10.29 5.33
CA GLY A 73 2.84 -11.18 4.87
C GLY A 73 1.57 -10.47 4.40
N PHE A 74 1.54 -9.14 4.38
CA PHE A 74 0.36 -8.34 4.02
C PHE A 74 0.79 -7.05 3.32
N ILE A 75 -0.13 -6.38 2.66
CA ILE A 75 0.08 -5.11 1.93
C ILE A 75 -0.85 -4.00 2.42
N GLY A 76 -1.67 -4.29 3.42
CA GLY A 76 -2.60 -3.34 4.01
C GLY A 76 -3.39 -3.98 5.14
N HIS A 77 -3.99 -3.15 5.95
CA HIS A 77 -4.73 -3.53 7.14
C HIS A 77 -5.79 -2.49 7.51
N GLY A 78 -6.71 -2.88 8.37
CA GLY A 78 -7.63 -1.93 9.00
C GLY A 78 -6.87 -0.97 9.91
N VAL A 79 -7.37 0.26 10.01
CA VAL A 79 -6.89 1.31 10.92
C VAL A 79 -8.06 1.86 11.71
N GLY A 80 -7.91 1.94 13.01
CA GLY A 80 -8.94 2.47 13.88
C GLY A 80 -8.39 2.96 15.21
N ILE A 81 -8.83 2.38 16.29
CA ILE A 81 -8.27 2.65 17.62
C ILE A 81 -6.88 2.02 17.73
N GLU A 82 -6.69 0.87 17.10
CA GLU A 82 -5.37 0.27 16.94
C GLU A 82 -4.82 0.59 15.54
N ILE A 83 -3.49 0.65 15.43
CA ILE A 83 -2.83 0.94 14.15
C ILE A 83 -3.04 -0.22 13.15
N ASN A 84 -3.16 -1.47 13.66
CA ASN A 84 -3.41 -2.66 12.86
C ASN A 84 -4.68 -3.36 13.35
N GLU A 85 -5.73 -3.29 12.54
CA GLU A 85 -7.01 -3.94 12.77
C GLU A 85 -7.42 -4.79 11.56
N LEU A 86 -8.53 -5.52 11.67
CA LEU A 86 -9.17 -6.16 10.51
C LEU A 86 -9.90 -5.11 9.66
N PRO A 87 -10.01 -5.33 8.34
CA PRO A 87 -9.54 -6.50 7.59
C PRO A 87 -8.03 -6.42 7.24
N VAL A 88 -7.37 -7.57 7.01
CA VAL A 88 -5.97 -7.63 6.60
C VAL A 88 -5.89 -8.04 5.13
N ILE A 89 -5.22 -7.21 4.32
CA ILE A 89 -5.00 -7.45 2.88
C ILE A 89 -3.77 -8.35 2.72
N ALA A 90 -4.01 -9.67 2.70
CA ALA A 90 -2.98 -10.70 2.74
C ALA A 90 -3.35 -11.89 1.86
N PRO A 91 -2.38 -12.75 1.47
CA PRO A 91 -2.68 -13.98 0.76
C PRO A 91 -3.57 -14.87 1.62
N ARG A 92 -4.62 -15.43 1.02
CA ARG A 92 -5.59 -16.30 1.69
C ARG A 92 -6.36 -15.65 2.85
N SER A 93 -6.37 -14.33 2.95
CA SER A 93 -7.24 -13.64 3.90
C SER A 93 -8.71 -13.99 3.62
N ARG A 94 -9.48 -14.23 4.67
CA ARG A 94 -10.93 -14.49 4.61
C ARG A 94 -11.76 -13.25 4.83
N ASP A 95 -11.11 -12.13 5.09
CA ASP A 95 -11.77 -10.87 5.37
C ASP A 95 -12.47 -10.35 4.11
N ILE A 96 -13.62 -9.76 4.32
CA ILE A 96 -14.44 -9.13 3.29
C ILE A 96 -14.59 -7.67 3.68
N LEU A 97 -14.31 -6.77 2.74
CA LEU A 97 -14.47 -5.35 2.97
C LEU A 97 -15.93 -5.00 3.24
N GLN A 98 -16.15 -4.16 4.22
CA GLN A 98 -17.45 -3.62 4.57
C GLN A 98 -17.46 -2.10 4.34
N GLU A 99 -18.62 -1.55 4.05
CA GLU A 99 -18.78 -0.09 3.96
C GLU A 99 -18.31 0.58 5.25
N ASN A 100 -17.59 1.69 5.12
CA ASN A 100 -16.96 2.45 6.20
C ASN A 100 -15.78 1.74 6.89
N ASN A 101 -15.28 0.59 6.40
CA ASN A 101 -13.97 0.17 6.85
C ASN A 101 -12.94 1.24 6.51
N VAL A 102 -12.01 1.49 7.43
CA VAL A 102 -10.85 2.34 7.20
C VAL A 102 -9.64 1.44 7.03
N LEU A 103 -8.89 1.63 5.95
CA LEU A 103 -7.78 0.77 5.54
C LEU A 103 -6.52 1.60 5.32
N ALA A 104 -5.37 1.13 5.78
CA ALA A 104 -4.06 1.51 5.26
C ALA A 104 -3.67 0.55 4.14
N LEU A 105 -3.22 1.07 3.00
CA LEU A 105 -2.56 0.31 1.94
C LEU A 105 -1.12 0.76 1.83
N GLU A 106 -0.19 -0.18 2.03
CA GLU A 106 1.23 0.08 2.20
C GLU A 106 2.15 -0.75 1.29
N PRO A 107 1.88 -0.87 -0.03
CA PRO A 107 2.77 -1.60 -0.91
C PRO A 107 4.15 -0.96 -0.93
N LYS A 108 5.17 -1.75 -0.59
CA LYS A 108 6.56 -1.26 -0.53
C LYS A 108 7.52 -2.26 -1.15
N PHE A 109 8.69 -1.76 -1.52
CA PHE A 109 9.77 -2.56 -2.08
C PHE A 109 11.04 -2.31 -1.27
N VAL A 110 11.84 -3.36 -1.04
CA VAL A 110 13.15 -3.21 -0.39
C VAL A 110 14.23 -3.40 -1.45
N VAL A 111 14.84 -2.31 -1.86
CA VAL A 111 15.88 -2.28 -2.88
C VAL A 111 17.25 -2.37 -2.21
N PRO A 112 18.07 -3.42 -2.50
CA PRO A 112 19.38 -3.59 -1.90
C PRO A 112 20.28 -2.36 -2.12
N GLY A 113 20.94 -1.91 -1.05
CA GLY A 113 21.81 -0.74 -1.09
C GLY A 113 21.09 0.62 -1.09
N VAL A 114 19.76 0.64 -1.18
CA VAL A 114 18.93 1.86 -1.13
C VAL A 114 18.07 1.86 0.15
N GLY A 115 17.29 0.80 0.37
CA GLY A 115 16.35 0.70 1.48
C GLY A 115 14.93 0.43 1.04
N ALA A 116 13.97 0.76 1.88
CA ALA A 116 12.54 0.63 1.58
C ALA A 116 12.05 1.86 0.79
N VAL A 117 11.33 1.61 -0.29
CA VAL A 117 10.61 2.63 -1.08
C VAL A 117 9.17 2.17 -1.30
N GLY A 118 8.25 3.10 -1.24
CA GLY A 118 6.82 2.84 -1.42
C GLY A 118 5.99 3.97 -0.85
N ILE A 119 4.68 3.82 -0.95
CA ILE A 119 3.74 4.76 -0.36
C ILE A 119 2.80 4.04 0.59
N GLU A 120 2.22 4.79 1.47
CA GLU A 120 1.12 4.34 2.31
C GLU A 120 0.07 5.42 2.40
N ASN A 121 -1.16 5.04 2.20
CA ASN A 121 -2.31 5.91 2.32
C ASN A 121 -3.41 5.24 3.12
N THR A 122 -4.18 6.05 3.83
CA THR A 122 -5.40 5.61 4.50
C THR A 122 -6.61 5.91 3.62
N TYR A 123 -7.54 4.97 3.58
CA TYR A 123 -8.74 4.99 2.74
C TYR A 123 -9.98 4.65 3.53
N ILE A 124 -11.13 5.13 3.07
CA ILE A 124 -12.46 4.66 3.50
C ILE A 124 -13.05 3.80 2.38
N VAL A 125 -13.61 2.66 2.74
CA VAL A 125 -14.37 1.80 1.82
C VAL A 125 -15.75 2.41 1.59
N THR A 126 -16.02 2.79 0.33
CA THR A 126 -17.32 3.32 -0.09
C THR A 126 -17.95 2.42 -1.16
N SER A 127 -19.22 2.63 -1.44
CA SER A 127 -19.91 1.90 -2.52
C SER A 127 -19.27 2.15 -3.91
N GLY A 128 -18.59 3.29 -4.09
CA GLY A 128 -17.91 3.67 -5.34
C GLY A 128 -16.48 3.17 -5.47
N GLY A 129 -15.87 2.63 -4.41
CA GLY A 129 -14.46 2.23 -4.34
C GLY A 129 -13.81 2.75 -3.07
N LEU A 130 -12.48 2.68 -2.99
CA LEU A 130 -11.74 3.27 -1.88
C LEU A 130 -11.60 4.78 -2.08
N GLU A 131 -12.00 5.54 -1.08
CA GLU A 131 -11.80 6.99 -1.03
C GLU A 131 -10.58 7.30 -0.14
N ARG A 132 -9.56 7.92 -0.72
CA ARG A 132 -8.35 8.28 0.01
C ARG A 132 -8.61 9.48 0.92
N ILE A 133 -8.25 9.34 2.19
CA ILE A 133 -8.40 10.40 3.21
C ILE A 133 -7.05 11.05 3.61
N THR A 134 -5.91 10.46 3.23
CA THR A 134 -4.59 11.07 3.41
C THR A 134 -4.29 12.00 2.23
N ASP A 135 -4.33 13.31 2.44
CA ASP A 135 -4.10 14.32 1.41
C ASP A 135 -2.63 14.78 1.45
N SER A 136 -1.78 14.15 0.64
CA SER A 136 -0.36 14.48 0.50
C SER A 136 0.16 13.98 -0.84
N PRO A 137 1.11 14.68 -1.48
CA PRO A 137 1.74 14.22 -2.72
C PRO A 137 2.33 12.81 -2.58
N GLU A 138 2.19 12.00 -3.62
CA GLU A 138 2.65 10.61 -3.64
C GLU A 138 4.02 10.44 -4.30
N ASP A 139 4.44 11.41 -5.11
CA ASP A 139 5.74 11.37 -5.77
C ASP A 139 6.89 11.45 -4.76
N ILE A 140 8.07 10.95 -5.16
CA ILE A 140 9.29 11.09 -4.36
C ILE A 140 9.61 12.58 -4.23
N ILE A 141 9.75 13.05 -3.01
CA ILE A 141 10.09 14.44 -2.71
C ILE A 141 11.60 14.57 -2.68
N SER A 142 12.17 15.30 -3.65
CA SER A 142 13.61 15.58 -3.67
C SER A 142 13.95 16.66 -2.65
N LEU A 143 14.95 16.37 -1.82
CA LEU A 143 15.60 17.34 -0.93
C LEU A 143 16.94 17.71 -1.58
N GLU A 144 17.16 19.00 -1.81
CA GLU A 144 18.40 19.53 -2.38
C GLU A 144 19.59 19.42 -1.41
#